data_6f762e8ff54482074d815b92b061a5b9
#
_entry.id   6f762e8ff54482074d815b92b061a5b9
#
_cell.length_a   1.000
_cell.length_b   1.000
_cell.length_c   1.000
_cell.angle_alpha   90.00
_cell.angle_beta   90.00
_cell.angle_gamma   90.00
#
_symmetry.space_group_name_H-M   'P 1'
#
loop_
_entity.id
_entity.type
_entity.pdbx_description
1 polymer ?
#
loop_
_entity_poly.entity_id
_entity_poly.type
_entity_poly.pdbx_seq_one_letter_code
_entity_poly.pdbx_strand_id
1 'polypeptide(L)'
;MSMFKQKISYLTLCLCFLISNLFATHSIDFEHGKWSFKKINNKTCSIFQVPTSEKGDYTNRGAVLFYVFKEGAAEYVRIDAGYPYDSQKYVKVSIDSKNYQFFGEDDSAWSMADDTVIIDALKAGKKMTVVGYSKRGTETTDTYTLIGXX
;
A
#
# COMPACT_ATOMS: atom_id res chain seq x y z
N MET A 1 -1.01 -23.87 -47.15
CA MET A 1 -1.77 -24.41 -46.02
C MET A 1 -0.99 -24.30 -44.71
N SER A 2 0.20 -24.84 -44.65
CA SER A 2 1.02 -24.82 -43.44
C SER A 2 1.47 -23.40 -43.06
N MET A 3 1.71 -22.54 -44.05
CA MET A 3 2.11 -21.16 -43.83
C MET A 3 0.99 -20.34 -43.17
N PHE A 4 -0.26 -20.68 -43.52
CA PHE A 4 -1.41 -20.00 -42.94
C PHE A 4 -1.55 -20.29 -41.42
N LYS A 5 -1.32 -21.53 -41.05
CA LYS A 5 -1.36 -21.93 -39.64
C LYS A 5 -0.24 -21.29 -38.84
N GLN A 6 0.93 -21.12 -39.42
CA GLN A 6 2.06 -20.50 -38.78
C GLN A 6 1.79 -19.01 -38.50
N LYS A 7 1.17 -18.32 -39.46
CA LYS A 7 0.81 -16.88 -39.28
C LYS A 7 -0.19 -16.68 -38.17
N ILE A 8 -1.18 -17.57 -38.06
CA ILE A 8 -2.18 -17.50 -36.98
C ILE A 8 -1.50 -17.70 -35.62
N SER A 9 -0.58 -18.65 -35.56
CA SER A 9 0.17 -18.95 -34.33
C SER A 9 0.98 -17.74 -33.84
N TYR A 10 1.65 -17.07 -34.77
CA TYR A 10 2.43 -15.87 -34.42
C TYR A 10 1.53 -14.75 -33.94
N LEU A 11 0.37 -14.58 -34.53
CA LEU A 11 -0.58 -13.55 -34.14
C LEU A 11 -1.08 -13.78 -32.72
N THR A 12 -1.39 -15.04 -32.40
CA THR A 12 -1.85 -15.42 -31.06
C THR A 12 -0.77 -15.15 -30.02
N LEU A 13 0.47 -15.46 -30.37
CA LEU A 13 1.63 -15.24 -29.49
C LEU A 13 1.83 -13.76 -29.19
N CYS A 14 1.71 -12.91 -30.22
CA CYS A 14 1.83 -11.46 -30.06
C CYS A 14 0.73 -10.91 -29.17
N LEU A 15 -0.49 -11.42 -29.30
CA LEU A 15 -1.61 -11.00 -28.48
C LEU A 15 -1.39 -11.33 -27.01
N CYS A 16 -0.88 -12.52 -26.73
CA CYS A 16 -0.55 -12.93 -25.36
C CYS A 16 0.50 -12.04 -24.73
N PHE A 17 1.50 -11.65 -25.51
CA PHE A 17 2.57 -10.78 -25.06
C PHE A 17 2.04 -9.39 -24.71
N LEU A 18 1.13 -8.86 -25.52
CA LEU A 18 0.51 -7.56 -25.26
C LEU A 18 -0.33 -7.58 -24.00
N ILE A 19 -1.06 -8.67 -23.76
CA ILE A 19 -1.89 -8.81 -22.57
C ILE A 19 -1.01 -8.81 -21.31
N SER A 20 0.11 -9.52 -21.33
CA SER A 20 0.99 -9.56 -20.17
C SER A 20 1.60 -8.19 -19.87
N ASN A 21 1.83 -7.38 -20.88
CA ASN A 21 2.31 -6.00 -20.68
C ASN A 21 1.27 -5.10 -20.04
N LEU A 22 0.00 -5.34 -20.30
CA LEU A 22 -1.09 -4.55 -19.71
C LEU A 22 -1.20 -4.74 -18.20
N PHE A 23 -0.80 -5.89 -17.67
CA PHE A 23 -0.88 -6.18 -16.24
C PHE A 23 0.37 -5.75 -15.47
N ALA A 24 1.38 -5.23 -16.15
CA ALA A 24 2.63 -4.80 -15.52
C ALA A 24 2.59 -3.29 -15.21
N THR A 25 1.46 -2.80 -14.64
CA THR A 25 1.30 -1.37 -14.34
C THR A 25 1.98 -0.96 -13.04
N HIS A 26 2.19 -1.92 -12.11
CA HIS A 26 2.85 -1.65 -10.84
C HIS A 26 4.21 -2.32 -10.84
N SER A 27 5.24 -1.57 -11.22
CA SER A 27 6.59 -2.10 -11.19
C SER A 27 7.13 -2.03 -9.76
N ILE A 28 7.71 -3.12 -9.32
CA ILE A 28 8.37 -3.23 -8.03
C ILE A 28 9.84 -3.44 -8.33
N ASP A 29 10.70 -2.58 -7.80
CA ASP A 29 12.13 -2.68 -8.05
C ASP A 29 12.80 -3.76 -7.20
N PHE A 30 12.23 -4.05 -6.02
CA PHE A 30 12.88 -4.88 -5.04
C PHE A 30 11.86 -5.30 -3.98
N GLU A 31 12.02 -6.52 -3.43
CA GLU A 31 11.16 -7.03 -2.35
C GLU A 31 12.01 -7.59 -1.23
N HIS A 32 11.55 -7.43 -0.01
CA HIS A 32 12.14 -8.02 1.18
C HIS A 32 11.03 -8.35 2.17
N GLY A 33 10.82 -9.62 2.44
CA GLY A 33 9.70 -10.07 3.25
C GLY A 33 8.38 -9.64 2.61
N LYS A 34 7.55 -8.95 3.37
CA LYS A 34 6.28 -8.41 2.86
C LYS A 34 6.43 -7.00 2.29
N TRP A 35 7.61 -6.42 2.39
CA TRP A 35 7.87 -5.06 1.90
C TRP A 35 8.25 -5.08 0.43
N SER A 36 7.74 -4.12 -0.31
CA SER A 36 8.13 -3.84 -1.68
C SER A 36 8.82 -2.48 -1.71
N PHE A 37 9.78 -2.34 -2.58
CA PHE A 37 10.52 -1.09 -2.77
C PHE A 37 10.29 -0.59 -4.18
N LYS A 38 10.10 0.72 -4.31
CA LYS A 38 9.97 1.36 -5.61
C LYS A 38 10.71 2.68 -5.63
N LYS A 39 11.56 2.86 -6.62
CA LYS A 39 12.18 4.14 -6.92
C LYS A 39 11.22 4.91 -7.85
N ILE A 40 10.74 6.04 -7.39
CA ILE A 40 9.74 6.83 -8.11
C ILE A 40 10.44 7.79 -9.08
N ASN A 41 11.47 8.46 -8.59
CA ASN A 41 12.32 9.34 -9.43
C ASN A 41 13.66 9.50 -8.72
N ASN A 42 14.50 10.43 -9.20
CA ASN A 42 15.84 10.59 -8.65
C ASN A 42 15.87 11.07 -7.20
N LYS A 43 14.76 11.63 -6.72
CA LYS A 43 14.69 12.18 -5.36
C LYS A 43 13.76 11.40 -4.45
N THR A 44 12.90 10.55 -5.01
CA THR A 44 11.80 9.94 -4.25
C THR A 44 11.80 8.44 -4.41
N CYS A 45 11.73 7.74 -3.30
CA CYS A 45 11.50 6.30 -3.28
C CYS A 45 10.50 5.97 -2.18
N SER A 46 9.98 4.76 -2.22
CA SER A 46 9.06 4.31 -1.19
C SER A 46 9.25 2.83 -0.92
N ILE A 47 8.90 2.43 0.31
CA ILE A 47 8.61 1.04 0.62
C ILE A 47 7.12 0.98 0.96
N PHE A 48 6.50 -0.14 0.64
CA PHE A 48 5.08 -0.29 0.85
C PHE A 48 4.71 -1.75 1.01
N GLN A 49 3.52 -1.98 1.56
CA GLN A 49 2.98 -3.33 1.63
C GLN A 49 1.47 -3.30 1.73
N VAL A 50 0.86 -4.44 1.42
CA VAL A 50 -0.56 -4.67 1.65
C VAL A 50 -0.72 -5.30 3.03
N PRO A 51 -1.90 -5.17 3.67
CA PRO A 51 -2.08 -5.78 4.99
C PRO A 51 -2.07 -7.30 4.93
N THR A 52 -1.68 -7.91 6.03
CA THR A 52 -1.78 -9.37 6.20
C THR A 52 -3.20 -9.79 6.53
N SER A 53 -4.02 -8.84 7.01
CA SER A 53 -5.41 -9.11 7.37
C SER A 53 -6.21 -7.82 7.19
N GLU A 54 -7.39 -7.94 6.60
CA GLU A 54 -8.35 -6.85 6.46
C GLU A 54 -9.66 -7.30 7.07
N LYS A 55 -10.21 -6.50 8.00
CA LYS A 55 -11.50 -6.79 8.63
C LYS A 55 -12.40 -5.57 8.49
N GLY A 56 -13.68 -5.82 8.24
CA GLY A 56 -14.68 -4.79 8.09
C GLY A 56 -15.77 -5.26 7.15
N ASP A 57 -16.93 -4.66 7.27
CA ASP A 57 -18.09 -5.04 6.47
C ASP A 57 -18.08 -4.29 5.14
N TYR A 58 -17.26 -4.76 4.22
CA TYR A 58 -17.09 -4.16 2.90
C TYR A 58 -17.26 -5.18 1.79
N THR A 59 -18.01 -4.82 0.76
CA THR A 59 -18.16 -5.67 -0.42
C THR A 59 -17.23 -5.23 -1.56
N ASN A 60 -17.02 -3.93 -1.73
CA ASN A 60 -16.17 -3.39 -2.80
C ASN A 60 -15.17 -2.41 -2.21
N ARG A 61 -14.12 -2.93 -1.63
CA ARG A 61 -13.06 -2.12 -1.07
C ARG A 61 -11.93 -2.03 -2.09
N GLY A 62 -11.41 -0.83 -2.28
CA GLY A 62 -10.26 -0.63 -3.17
C GLY A 62 -8.96 -1.11 -2.54
N ALA A 63 -7.85 -0.74 -3.15
CA ALA A 63 -6.52 -1.17 -2.69
C ALA A 63 -6.21 -0.60 -1.31
N VAL A 64 -5.73 -1.44 -0.43
CA VAL A 64 -5.32 -1.07 0.94
C VAL A 64 -3.81 -1.18 0.99
N LEU A 65 -3.14 -0.06 1.31
CA LEU A 65 -1.68 0.01 1.24
C LEU A 65 -1.14 0.90 2.34
N PHE A 66 0.04 0.54 2.79
CA PHE A 66 0.80 1.30 3.76
C PHE A 66 2.15 1.63 3.12
N TYR A 67 2.49 2.93 3.11
CA TYR A 67 3.70 3.44 2.46
C TYR A 67 4.58 4.18 3.46
N VAL A 68 5.88 4.04 3.29
CA VAL A 68 6.86 4.97 3.84
C VAL A 68 7.58 5.58 2.64
N PHE A 69 7.55 6.88 2.54
CA PHE A 69 8.21 7.62 1.45
C PHE A 69 9.47 8.29 1.98
N LYS A 70 10.47 8.36 1.12
CA LYS A 70 11.63 9.21 1.33
C LYS A 70 11.76 10.11 0.13
N GLU A 71 11.74 11.41 0.37
CA GLU A 71 11.85 12.43 -0.68
C GLU A 71 12.93 13.42 -0.26
N GLY A 72 14.12 13.27 -0.85
CA GLY A 72 15.28 14.01 -0.40
C GLY A 72 15.61 13.62 1.03
N ALA A 73 15.65 14.59 1.93
CA ALA A 73 15.89 14.37 3.36
C ALA A 73 14.59 14.07 4.12
N ALA A 74 13.44 14.34 3.52
CA ALA A 74 12.15 14.16 4.19
C ALA A 74 11.70 12.71 4.14
N GLU A 75 11.11 12.23 5.23
CA GLU A 75 10.49 10.90 5.30
C GLU A 75 9.08 11.09 5.84
N TYR A 76 8.12 10.36 5.27
CA TYR A 76 6.74 10.45 5.74
C TYR A 76 5.98 9.16 5.44
N VAL A 77 4.85 9.01 6.14
CA VAL A 77 4.03 7.80 6.12
C VAL A 77 2.66 8.15 5.53
N ARG A 78 2.14 7.25 4.71
CA ARG A 78 0.77 7.37 4.18
C ARG A 78 0.10 6.02 4.25
N ILE A 79 -1.18 6.02 4.63
CA ILE A 79 -1.99 4.80 4.69
C ILE A 79 -3.20 5.01 3.78
N ASP A 80 -3.34 4.15 2.79
CA ASP A 80 -4.49 4.18 1.88
C ASP A 80 -5.48 3.12 2.33
N ALA A 81 -6.73 3.54 2.49
CA ALA A 81 -7.75 2.67 3.06
C ALA A 81 -8.55 1.90 2.01
N GLY A 82 -8.49 2.33 0.74
CA GLY A 82 -9.34 1.76 -0.29
C GLY A 82 -10.77 2.25 -0.24
N TYR A 83 -11.03 3.29 0.54
CA TYR A 83 -12.32 3.95 0.65
C TYR A 83 -12.10 5.40 1.11
N PRO A 84 -13.05 6.30 0.87
CA PRO A 84 -12.93 7.65 1.43
C PRO A 84 -13.15 7.62 2.93
N TYR A 85 -12.21 8.16 3.67
CA TYR A 85 -12.27 8.25 5.13
C TYR A 85 -13.35 9.24 5.58
N ASP A 86 -13.91 8.97 6.75
CA ASP A 86 -14.71 9.95 7.48
C ASP A 86 -13.74 10.98 8.07
N SER A 87 -13.76 12.21 7.54
CA SER A 87 -12.82 13.25 7.94
C SER A 87 -13.07 13.77 9.37
N GLN A 88 -14.19 13.37 9.96
CA GLN A 88 -14.53 13.77 11.34
C GLN A 88 -14.00 12.79 12.38
N LYS A 89 -13.40 11.69 11.95
CA LYS A 89 -12.88 10.68 12.86
C LYS A 89 -11.40 10.44 12.60
N TYR A 90 -10.64 10.32 13.67
CA TYR A 90 -9.24 9.96 13.57
C TYR A 90 -9.09 8.50 13.17
N VAL A 91 -8.03 8.22 12.46
CA VAL A 91 -7.58 6.86 12.15
C VAL A 91 -6.64 6.47 13.28
N LYS A 92 -6.89 5.34 13.91
CA LYS A 92 -6.07 4.88 15.02
C LYS A 92 -5.02 3.90 14.49
N VAL A 93 -3.75 4.23 14.73
CA VAL A 93 -2.63 3.38 14.31
C VAL A 93 -1.95 2.88 15.58
N SER A 94 -1.87 1.57 15.74
CA SER A 94 -1.19 0.93 16.88
C SER A 94 0.04 0.22 16.36
N ILE A 95 1.19 0.57 16.90
CA ILE A 95 2.45 -0.10 16.59
C ILE A 95 2.88 -0.81 17.85
N ASP A 96 2.79 -2.14 17.84
CA ASP A 96 2.89 -2.97 19.03
C ASP A 96 1.91 -2.44 20.08
N SER A 97 2.36 -1.91 21.19
CA SER A 97 1.49 -1.44 22.27
C SER A 97 1.29 0.08 22.28
N LYS A 98 1.88 0.81 21.32
CA LYS A 98 1.79 2.27 21.28
C LYS A 98 0.73 2.71 20.28
N ASN A 99 -0.04 3.73 20.63
CA ASN A 99 -1.14 4.22 19.81
C ASN A 99 -0.82 5.62 19.28
N TYR A 100 -1.17 5.83 18.02
CA TYR A 100 -0.98 7.11 17.33
C TYR A 100 -2.24 7.47 16.58
N GLN A 101 -2.50 8.75 16.42
CA GLN A 101 -3.62 9.25 15.66
C GLN A 101 -3.16 9.71 14.29
N PHE A 102 -3.93 9.33 13.28
CA PHE A 102 -3.76 9.82 11.91
C PHE A 102 -5.07 10.50 11.52
N PHE A 103 -4.99 11.43 10.58
CA PHE A 103 -6.19 12.05 10.02
C PHE A 103 -6.38 11.59 8.59
N GLY A 104 -7.64 11.33 8.22
CA GLY A 104 -7.99 10.91 6.87
C GLY A 104 -8.34 12.11 6.01
N GLU A 105 -7.86 12.07 4.77
CA GLU A 105 -8.21 13.05 3.75
C GLU A 105 -8.40 12.26 2.46
N ASP A 106 -9.62 12.29 1.94
CA ASP A 106 -10.01 11.40 0.85
C ASP A 106 -9.74 9.95 1.29
N ASP A 107 -9.01 9.17 0.53
CA ASP A 107 -8.75 7.76 0.87
C ASP A 107 -7.38 7.53 1.50
N SER A 108 -6.68 8.59 1.86
CA SER A 108 -5.35 8.51 2.48
C SER A 108 -5.38 9.06 3.90
N ALA A 109 -4.54 8.51 4.75
CA ALA A 109 -4.38 8.98 6.13
C ALA A 109 -2.93 9.37 6.38
N TRP A 110 -2.76 10.44 7.15
CA TRP A 110 -1.48 11.08 7.45
C TRP A 110 -1.31 11.22 8.95
N SER A 111 -0.09 11.13 9.42
CA SER A 111 0.20 11.17 10.85
C SER A 111 -0.09 12.53 11.46
N MET A 112 -0.69 12.53 12.65
CA MET A 112 -0.80 13.73 13.50
C MET A 112 0.52 14.00 14.22
N ALA A 113 1.27 12.95 14.53
CA ALA A 113 2.58 13.06 15.16
C ALA A 113 3.64 13.38 14.11
N ASP A 114 4.81 13.78 14.57
CA ASP A 114 5.98 13.92 13.71
C ASP A 114 6.26 12.58 13.03
N ASP A 115 6.49 12.60 11.74
CA ASP A 115 6.74 11.37 10.98
C ASP A 115 7.97 10.63 11.47
N THR A 116 8.97 11.32 11.99
CA THR A 116 10.17 10.64 12.53
C THR A 116 9.81 9.77 13.73
N VAL A 117 8.86 10.19 14.56
CA VAL A 117 8.40 9.40 15.69
C VAL A 117 7.75 8.11 15.19
N ILE A 118 6.90 8.23 14.17
CA ILE A 118 6.22 7.06 13.58
C ILE A 118 7.23 6.11 12.96
N ILE A 119 8.16 6.65 12.17
CA ILE A 119 9.15 5.84 11.46
C ILE A 119 10.05 5.10 12.45
N ASP A 120 10.46 5.76 13.53
CA ASP A 120 11.25 5.09 14.57
C ASP A 120 10.47 3.94 15.20
N ALA A 121 9.17 4.15 15.46
CA ALA A 121 8.32 3.10 16.00
C ALA A 121 8.18 1.93 15.02
N LEU A 122 8.06 2.24 13.72
CA LEU A 122 7.98 1.21 12.69
C LEU A 122 9.24 0.36 12.62
N LYS A 123 10.40 1.00 12.75
CA LYS A 123 11.70 0.29 12.73
C LYS A 123 11.84 -0.65 13.91
N ALA A 124 11.34 -0.24 15.08
CA ALA A 124 11.47 -1.02 16.32
C ALA A 124 10.35 -2.04 16.48
N GLY A 125 9.24 -1.88 15.76
CA GLY A 125 8.03 -2.65 15.98
C GLY A 125 7.98 -3.94 15.19
N LYS A 126 6.98 -4.77 15.52
CA LYS A 126 6.76 -6.05 14.87
C LYS A 126 5.42 -6.10 14.13
N LYS A 127 4.43 -5.35 14.61
CA LYS A 127 3.08 -5.39 14.07
C LYS A 127 2.45 -4.01 14.14
N MET A 128 1.69 -3.68 13.10
CA MET A 128 0.91 -2.44 13.06
C MET A 128 -0.54 -2.80 12.77
N THR A 129 -1.45 -2.14 13.48
CA THR A 129 -2.89 -2.28 13.27
C THR A 129 -3.45 -0.89 12.98
N VAL A 130 -4.30 -0.80 11.96
CA VAL A 130 -4.92 0.45 11.53
C VAL A 130 -6.43 0.30 11.64
N VAL A 131 -7.06 1.12 12.49
CA VAL A 131 -8.52 1.17 12.60
C VAL A 131 -8.98 2.46 11.95
N GLY A 132 -9.74 2.32 10.87
CA GLY A 132 -10.26 3.45 10.12
C GLY A 132 -11.77 3.40 10.00
N TYR A 133 -12.34 4.52 9.60
CA TYR A 133 -13.78 4.66 9.43
C TYR A 133 -14.06 5.30 8.08
N SER A 134 -14.93 4.64 7.31
CA SER A 134 -15.31 5.18 6.02
C SER A 134 -16.32 6.32 6.17
N LYS A 135 -16.46 7.09 5.13
CA LYS A 135 -17.48 8.14 5.04
C LYS A 135 -18.87 7.59 5.33
N ARG A 136 -19.12 6.33 4.98
CA ARG A 136 -20.40 5.66 5.21
C ARG A 136 -20.55 5.09 6.60
N GLY A 137 -19.51 5.19 7.42
CA GLY A 137 -19.55 4.75 8.79
C GLY A 137 -19.05 3.34 9.05
N THR A 138 -18.50 2.68 8.05
CA THR A 138 -17.96 1.33 8.21
C THR A 138 -16.60 1.40 8.90
N GLU A 139 -16.43 0.63 9.96
CA GLU A 139 -15.15 0.51 10.65
C GLU A 139 -14.35 -0.63 10.01
N THR A 140 -13.07 -0.39 9.76
CA THR A 140 -12.17 -1.45 9.29
C THR A 140 -10.99 -1.58 10.22
N THR A 141 -10.42 -2.78 10.27
CA THR A 141 -9.18 -3.06 11.02
C THR A 141 -8.24 -3.79 10.08
N ASP A 142 -7.12 -3.17 9.79
CA ASP A 142 -6.11 -3.73 8.89
C ASP A 142 -4.85 -3.99 9.70
N THR A 143 -4.26 -5.15 9.49
CA THR A 143 -3.05 -5.56 10.20
C THR A 143 -1.90 -5.69 9.22
N TYR A 144 -0.74 -5.17 9.61
CA TYR A 144 0.50 -5.20 8.81
C TYR A 144 1.60 -5.81 9.65
N THR A 145 2.47 -6.58 9.02
CA THR A 145 3.70 -7.01 9.67
C THR A 145 4.77 -5.93 9.48
N LEU A 146 5.56 -5.70 10.53
CA LEU A 146 6.69 -4.79 10.44
C LEU A 146 8.01 -5.53 10.35
N ILE A 147 7.95 -6.86 10.35
CA ILE A 147 9.17 -7.68 10.23
C ILE A 147 9.82 -7.39 8.88
N GLY A 148 11.05 -7.26 8.95
CA GLY A 148 11.79 -6.90 7.74
C GLY A 148 11.85 -5.42 7.45
N UNK A 149 10.97 -4.26 8.23
CA UNK A 149 10.97 -3.23 8.06
C UNK A 149 11.74 -2.79 8.12
N UNK A 150 14.17 -2.41 9.35
CA UNK A 150 14.49 -2.16 9.47
C UNK A 150 14.72 -2.07 9.25
#